data_5cc38bbbe1fcfcd405549f2fabcc936e
#
_entry.id   5cc38bbbe1fcfcd405549f2fabcc936e
#
_cell.length_a   1.000
_cell.length_b   1.000
_cell.length_c   1.000
_cell.angle_alpha   90.00
_cell.angle_beta   90.00
_cell.angle_gamma   90.00
#
_symmetry.space_group_name_H-M   'P 1'
#
loop_
_entity.id
_entity.type
_entity.pdbx_description
1 polymer ?
#
loop_
_entity_poly.entity_id
_entity_poly.type
_entity_poly.pdbx_seq_one_letter_code
_entity_poly.pdbx_strand_id
1 'polypeptide(L)'
;EICACLVGSEMCIRDSPRTRKKIETDGVDFHSLIRLMKPMGFSDYNKLQINAKTVISDSGTISEESSILNFKALNIREAHERPEAMEEASVMMVGLNPERVMQGLSELQNQNLETRNFRPVADYSIPNVSDKVVRIILSYTDYVKRVVWGER
;
A
#
# COMPACT_ATOMS: atom_id res chain seq x y z
N GLU A 1 8.71 -7.56 0.16
CA GLU A 1 7.35 -7.07 -0.08
C GLU A 1 6.58 -8.04 -0.96
N ILE A 2 5.35 -8.29 -0.59
CA ILE A 2 4.40 -9.09 -1.35
C ILE A 2 3.26 -8.15 -1.76
N CYS A 3 2.86 -8.20 -3.02
CA CYS A 3 1.65 -7.57 -3.49
C CYS A 3 0.89 -8.55 -4.37
N ALA A 4 -0.34 -8.83 -4.00
CA ALA A 4 -1.24 -9.67 -4.75
C ALA A 4 -2.40 -8.83 -5.29
N CYS A 5 -2.63 -8.92 -6.60
CA CYS A 5 -3.73 -8.25 -7.28
C CYS A 5 -4.72 -9.29 -7.81
N LEU A 6 -5.98 -9.18 -7.39
CA LEU A 6 -7.07 -10.01 -7.90
C LEU A 6 -7.63 -9.38 -9.17
N VAL A 7 -7.35 -10.00 -10.32
CA VAL A 7 -7.80 -9.53 -11.64
C VAL A 7 -8.65 -10.61 -12.30
N GLY A 8 -9.91 -10.33 -12.51
CA GLY A 8 -10.85 -11.35 -13.00
C GLY A 8 -10.98 -12.51 -12.02
N SER A 9 -10.63 -13.72 -12.46
CA SER A 9 -10.54 -14.95 -11.65
C SER A 9 -9.09 -15.30 -11.27
N GLU A 10 -8.11 -14.52 -11.67
CA GLU A 10 -6.69 -14.79 -11.44
C GLU A 10 -6.14 -13.92 -10.31
N MET A 11 -5.17 -14.45 -9.59
CA MET A 11 -4.39 -13.72 -8.61
C MET A 11 -2.97 -13.55 -9.14
N CYS A 12 -2.56 -12.32 -9.38
CA CYS A 12 -1.19 -11.98 -9.75
C CYS A 12 -0.41 -11.60 -8.51
N ILE A 13 0.62 -12.37 -8.18
CA ILE A 13 1.50 -12.09 -7.04
C ILE A 13 2.81 -11.52 -7.55
N ARG A 14 3.07 -10.26 -7.21
CA ARG A 14 4.40 -9.66 -7.37
C ARG A 14 5.22 -9.98 -6.14
N ASP A 15 6.26 -10.74 -6.30
CA ASP A 15 7.15 -11.15 -5.24
C ASP A 15 8.51 -10.44 -5.30
N SER A 16 9.16 -10.34 -4.14
CA SER A 16 10.56 -9.95 -4.07
C SER A 16 11.46 -11.15 -4.35
N PRO A 17 12.73 -10.95 -4.76
CA PRO A 17 13.68 -12.05 -4.93
C PRO A 17 13.83 -12.93 -3.67
N ARG A 18 13.72 -12.30 -2.47
CA ARG A 18 13.75 -13.01 -1.19
C ARG A 18 12.53 -13.92 -1.02
N THR A 19 11.33 -13.42 -1.32
CA THR A 19 10.08 -14.17 -1.25
C THR A 19 10.09 -15.34 -2.21
N ARG A 20 10.54 -15.11 -3.46
CA ARG A 20 10.66 -16.17 -4.47
C ARG A 20 11.57 -17.30 -4.02
N LYS A 21 12.76 -16.95 -3.52
CA LYS A 21 13.71 -17.95 -3.01
C LYS A 21 13.10 -18.78 -1.87
N LYS A 22 12.32 -18.14 -1.00
CA LYS A 22 11.65 -18.84 0.10
C LYS A 22 10.56 -19.78 -0.41
N ILE A 23 9.73 -19.34 -1.34
CA ILE A 23 8.69 -20.17 -1.99
C ILE A 23 9.32 -21.41 -2.62
N GLU A 24 10.42 -21.24 -3.37
CA GLU A 24 11.15 -22.35 -4.00
C GLU A 24 11.76 -23.30 -2.95
N THR A 25 12.33 -22.76 -1.89
CA THR A 25 12.94 -23.56 -0.82
C THR A 25 11.90 -24.37 -0.02
N ASP A 26 10.75 -23.75 0.26
CA ASP A 26 9.67 -24.35 1.05
C ASP A 26 8.79 -25.29 0.19
N GLY A 27 9.03 -25.35 -1.12
CA GLY A 27 8.30 -26.20 -2.07
C GLY A 27 6.80 -25.91 -2.13
N VAL A 28 6.42 -24.62 -2.02
CA VAL A 28 5.01 -24.22 -2.02
C VAL A 28 4.41 -24.40 -3.41
N ASP A 29 3.39 -25.25 -3.52
CA ASP A 29 2.64 -25.46 -4.74
C ASP A 29 1.40 -24.53 -4.76
N PHE A 30 1.27 -23.74 -5.81
CA PHE A 30 0.20 -22.78 -5.97
C PHE A 30 -0.90 -23.30 -6.88
N HIS A 31 -2.12 -22.89 -6.60
CA HIS A 31 -3.25 -23.13 -7.50
C HIS A 31 -2.97 -22.53 -8.89
N SER A 32 -3.46 -23.16 -9.96
CA SER A 32 -3.23 -22.77 -11.36
C SER A 32 -3.65 -21.34 -11.72
N LEU A 33 -4.58 -20.76 -10.96
CA LEU A 33 -5.02 -19.37 -11.12
C LEU A 33 -4.09 -18.34 -10.44
N ILE A 34 -3.05 -18.80 -9.73
CA ILE A 34 -2.07 -17.93 -9.09
C ILE A 34 -0.85 -17.81 -10.02
N ARG A 35 -0.54 -16.58 -10.40
CA ARG A 35 0.60 -16.26 -11.27
C ARG A 35 1.67 -15.49 -10.49
N LEU A 36 2.84 -16.09 -10.34
CA LEU A 36 4.01 -15.40 -9.80
C LEU A 36 4.62 -14.52 -10.90
N MET A 37 4.67 -13.23 -10.66
CA MET A 37 5.14 -12.23 -11.60
C MET A 37 6.50 -11.67 -11.21
N LYS A 38 7.33 -11.38 -12.19
CA LYS A 38 8.56 -10.61 -11.97
C LYS A 38 8.22 -9.16 -11.57
N PRO A 39 9.13 -8.45 -10.89
CA PRO A 39 8.97 -7.02 -10.66
C PRO A 39 8.65 -6.28 -11.96
N MET A 40 7.63 -5.45 -11.93
CA MET A 40 7.18 -4.64 -13.06
C MET A 40 7.68 -3.21 -12.92
N GLY A 41 7.68 -2.47 -14.02
CA GLY A 41 7.87 -1.02 -14.01
C GLY A 41 6.75 -0.31 -13.25
N PHE A 42 7.02 0.90 -12.77
CA PHE A 42 6.10 1.68 -11.95
C PHE A 42 4.72 1.88 -12.62
N SER A 43 4.71 2.25 -13.89
CA SER A 43 3.46 2.49 -14.63
C SER A 43 2.61 1.23 -14.83
N ASP A 44 3.27 0.10 -15.12
CA ASP A 44 2.58 -1.18 -15.32
C ASP A 44 2.00 -1.69 -14.01
N TYR A 45 2.74 -1.53 -12.93
CA TYR A 45 2.30 -1.89 -11.59
C TYR A 45 1.08 -1.07 -11.15
N ASN A 46 1.11 0.25 -11.30
CA ASN A 46 -0.04 1.10 -11.00
C ASN A 46 -1.26 0.76 -11.86
N LYS A 47 -1.05 0.47 -13.14
CA LYS A 47 -2.15 0.03 -14.02
C LYS A 47 -2.76 -1.29 -13.57
N LEU A 48 -1.94 -2.22 -13.10
CA LEU A 48 -2.43 -3.50 -12.54
C LEU A 48 -3.28 -3.25 -11.29
N GLN A 49 -2.81 -2.41 -10.36
CA GLN A 49 -3.52 -2.07 -9.13
C GLN A 49 -4.88 -1.42 -9.40
N ILE A 50 -4.92 -0.42 -10.29
CA ILE A 50 -6.15 0.31 -10.63
C ILE A 50 -7.21 -0.62 -11.25
N ASN A 51 -6.78 -1.62 -12.03
CA ASN A 51 -7.69 -2.57 -12.69
C ASN A 51 -7.96 -3.84 -11.87
N ALA A 52 -7.36 -3.97 -10.70
CA ALA A 52 -7.60 -5.10 -9.82
C ALA A 52 -8.94 -4.96 -9.08
N LYS A 53 -9.63 -6.08 -8.86
CA LYS A 53 -10.81 -6.12 -7.98
C LYS A 53 -10.45 -5.75 -6.54
N THR A 54 -9.28 -6.17 -6.11
CA THR A 54 -8.70 -5.86 -4.79
C THR A 54 -7.20 -6.08 -4.84
N VAL A 55 -6.46 -5.24 -4.16
CA VAL A 55 -5.01 -5.36 -3.96
C VAL A 55 -4.75 -5.78 -2.52
N ILE A 56 -3.90 -6.77 -2.31
CA ILE A 56 -3.46 -7.23 -0.99
C ILE A 56 -1.97 -6.98 -0.89
N SER A 57 -1.51 -6.25 0.13
CA SER A 57 -0.10 -5.91 0.27
C SER A 57 0.35 -5.82 1.72
N ASP A 58 1.62 -6.13 1.96
CA ASP A 58 2.33 -5.86 3.21
C ASP A 58 3.10 -4.53 3.20
N SER A 59 3.05 -3.79 2.09
CA SER A 59 3.73 -2.50 1.95
C SER A 59 3.02 -1.39 2.72
N GLY A 60 3.79 -0.48 3.33
CA GLY A 60 3.25 0.75 3.91
C GLY A 60 2.66 1.69 2.87
N THR A 61 3.22 1.73 1.66
CA THR A 61 2.79 2.62 0.57
C THR A 61 1.42 2.27 -0.02
N ILE A 62 0.87 1.10 0.30
CA ILE A 62 -0.49 0.72 -0.16
C ILE A 62 -1.55 1.73 0.30
N SER A 63 -1.32 2.40 1.41
CA SER A 63 -2.23 3.41 1.95
C SER A 63 -2.28 4.66 1.06
N GLU A 64 -1.09 5.16 0.67
CA GLU A 64 -0.97 6.29 -0.26
C GLU A 64 -1.51 5.91 -1.65
N GLU A 65 -1.07 4.77 -2.17
CA GLU A 65 -1.46 4.28 -3.49
C GLU A 65 -2.97 4.07 -3.60
N SER A 66 -3.59 3.41 -2.63
CA SER A 66 -5.04 3.18 -2.59
C SER A 66 -5.85 4.47 -2.50
N SER A 67 -5.40 5.43 -1.69
CA SER A 67 -6.07 6.72 -1.53
C SER A 67 -5.98 7.58 -2.79
N ILE A 68 -4.78 7.68 -3.38
CA ILE A 68 -4.51 8.54 -4.55
C ILE A 68 -5.13 7.95 -5.82
N LEU A 69 -4.99 6.64 -6.03
CA LEU A 69 -5.41 5.95 -7.25
C LEU A 69 -6.84 5.37 -7.15
N ASN A 70 -7.48 5.49 -5.99
CA ASN A 70 -8.85 5.06 -5.71
C ASN A 70 -9.14 3.60 -6.09
N PHE A 71 -8.34 2.66 -5.58
CA PHE A 71 -8.60 1.24 -5.71
C PHE A 71 -8.84 0.58 -4.34
N LYS A 72 -9.44 -0.62 -4.35
CA LYS A 72 -9.71 -1.40 -3.14
C LYS A 72 -8.46 -2.10 -2.65
N ALA A 73 -8.12 -1.95 -1.36
CA ALA A 73 -6.91 -2.55 -0.81
C ALA A 73 -7.10 -3.14 0.58
N LEU A 74 -6.38 -4.24 0.82
CA LEU A 74 -6.16 -4.85 2.13
C LEU A 74 -4.68 -4.78 2.48
N ASN A 75 -4.40 -4.40 3.72
CA ASN A 75 -3.06 -4.46 4.28
C ASN A 75 -2.95 -5.68 5.21
N ILE A 76 -2.01 -6.58 4.92
CA ILE A 76 -1.76 -7.81 5.68
C ILE A 76 -0.69 -7.64 6.77
N ARG A 77 -0.49 -6.41 7.25
CA ARG A 77 0.40 -6.11 8.38
C ARG A 77 -0.36 -6.19 9.70
N GLU A 78 0.38 -6.38 10.77
CA GLU A 78 -0.14 -6.35 12.14
C GLU A 78 0.08 -5.01 12.84
N ALA A 79 0.89 -4.12 12.23
CA ALA A 79 1.14 -2.78 12.73
C ALA A 79 0.93 -1.75 11.64
N HIS A 80 0.29 -0.65 11.98
CA HIS A 80 0.01 0.44 11.05
C HIS A 80 0.98 1.62 11.26
N GLU A 81 1.57 2.08 10.15
CA GLU A 81 2.52 3.19 10.15
C GLU A 81 1.91 4.49 9.58
N ARG A 82 0.64 4.46 9.20
CA ARG A 82 -0.08 5.53 8.51
C ARG A 82 -1.43 5.80 9.17
N PRO A 83 -1.43 6.43 10.36
CA PRO A 83 -2.68 6.69 11.11
C PRO A 83 -3.67 7.52 10.29
N GLU A 84 -3.19 8.47 9.49
CA GLU A 84 -4.01 9.30 8.61
C GLU A 84 -4.82 8.49 7.58
N ALA A 85 -4.28 7.37 7.10
CA ALA A 85 -5.00 6.48 6.20
C ALA A 85 -6.07 5.66 6.90
N MET A 86 -5.87 5.35 8.18
CA MET A 86 -6.86 4.66 9.01
C MET A 86 -8.04 5.56 9.33
N GLU A 87 -7.80 6.85 9.61
CA GLU A 87 -8.86 7.82 9.91
C GLU A 87 -9.83 7.98 8.74
N GLU A 88 -9.34 7.95 7.51
CA GLU A 88 -10.16 8.01 6.28
C GLU A 88 -10.56 6.62 5.75
N ALA A 89 -10.20 5.55 6.44
CA ALA A 89 -10.50 4.16 6.05
C ALA A 89 -10.11 3.80 4.60
N SER A 90 -9.02 4.38 4.09
CA SER A 90 -8.57 4.16 2.70
C SER A 90 -8.16 2.71 2.44
N VAL A 91 -7.69 2.01 3.48
CA VAL A 91 -7.23 0.63 3.48
C VAL A 91 -7.76 -0.09 4.71
N MET A 92 -8.12 -1.36 4.60
CA MET A 92 -8.40 -2.21 5.76
C MET A 92 -7.15 -3.01 6.15
N MET A 93 -6.73 -2.89 7.41
CA MET A 93 -5.67 -3.73 7.97
C MET A 93 -6.29 -5.03 8.51
N VAL A 94 -5.93 -6.14 7.93
CA VAL A 94 -6.51 -7.47 8.27
C VAL A 94 -5.52 -8.43 8.91
N GLY A 95 -4.23 -8.08 8.93
CA GLY A 95 -3.18 -8.95 9.46
C GLY A 95 -2.96 -10.19 8.60
N LEU A 96 -2.36 -11.22 9.19
CA LEU A 96 -2.01 -12.47 8.52
C LEU A 96 -3.04 -13.59 8.74
N ASN A 97 -4.13 -13.34 9.47
CA ASN A 97 -5.17 -14.35 9.68
C ASN A 97 -6.02 -14.53 8.41
N PRO A 98 -6.04 -15.74 7.81
CA PRO A 98 -6.78 -16.00 6.57
C PRO A 98 -8.28 -15.68 6.66
N GLU A 99 -8.91 -15.93 7.80
CA GLU A 99 -10.34 -15.63 7.99
C GLU A 99 -10.60 -14.12 7.93
N ARG A 100 -9.72 -13.31 8.51
CA ARG A 100 -9.79 -11.84 8.45
C ARG A 100 -9.56 -11.31 7.03
N VAL A 101 -8.62 -11.91 6.31
CA VAL A 101 -8.38 -11.58 4.90
C VAL A 101 -9.64 -11.88 4.08
N MET A 102 -10.27 -13.04 4.27
CA MET A 102 -11.50 -13.40 3.56
C MET A 102 -12.69 -12.52 3.92
N GLN A 103 -12.83 -12.12 5.18
CA GLN A 103 -13.85 -11.14 5.61
C GLN A 103 -13.61 -9.79 4.92
N GLY A 104 -12.36 -9.29 4.92
CA GLY A 104 -12.01 -8.04 4.26
C GLY A 104 -12.27 -8.08 2.75
N LEU A 105 -11.95 -9.18 2.08
CA LEU A 105 -12.26 -9.39 0.67
C LEU A 105 -13.75 -9.34 0.40
N SER A 106 -14.57 -10.03 1.20
CA SER A 106 -16.02 -10.03 1.07
C SER A 106 -16.60 -8.62 1.23
N GLU A 107 -16.14 -7.87 2.22
CA GLU A 107 -16.56 -6.49 2.44
C GLU A 107 -16.22 -5.59 1.25
N LEU A 108 -14.99 -5.67 0.75
CA LEU A 108 -14.56 -4.86 -0.39
C LEU A 108 -15.28 -5.22 -1.70
N GLN A 109 -15.68 -6.48 -1.89
CA GLN A 109 -16.45 -6.88 -3.07
C GLN A 109 -17.82 -6.22 -3.13
N ASN A 110 -18.45 -6.00 -1.99
CA ASN A 110 -19.76 -5.37 -1.88
C ASN A 110 -19.72 -3.83 -2.01
N GLN A 111 -18.54 -3.23 -1.93
CA GLN A 111 -18.37 -1.79 -2.07
C GLN A 111 -18.33 -1.36 -3.53
N ASN A 112 -19.12 -0.34 -3.88
CA ASN A 112 -19.02 0.34 -5.16
C ASN A 112 -18.09 1.56 -5.04
N LEU A 113 -17.04 1.61 -5.86
CA LEU A 113 -16.07 2.73 -5.85
C LEU A 113 -16.69 4.05 -6.31
N GLU A 114 -17.72 4.03 -7.17
CA GLU A 114 -18.42 5.23 -7.64
C GLU A 114 -19.27 5.88 -6.56
N THR A 115 -19.81 5.07 -5.65
CA THR A 115 -20.64 5.54 -4.52
C THR A 115 -19.88 5.55 -3.20
N ARG A 116 -18.59 5.26 -3.22
CA ARG A 116 -17.72 5.25 -2.04
C ARG A 116 -17.60 6.66 -1.47
N ASN A 117 -18.13 6.87 -0.27
CA ASN A 117 -18.10 8.15 0.43
C ASN A 117 -16.81 8.41 1.24
N PHE A 118 -15.74 7.64 0.97
CA PHE A 118 -14.46 7.89 1.64
C PHE A 118 -13.75 9.07 0.98
N ARG A 119 -13.35 10.00 1.80
CA ARG A 119 -12.53 11.12 1.32
C ARG A 119 -11.12 10.63 1.01
N PRO A 120 -10.46 11.19 -0.02
CA PRO A 120 -9.02 11.02 -0.16
C PRO A 120 -8.32 11.52 1.11
N VAL A 121 -7.27 10.82 1.52
CA VAL A 121 -6.45 11.26 2.65
C VAL A 121 -5.86 12.63 2.32
N ALA A 122 -6.14 13.63 3.15
CA ALA A 122 -5.76 15.02 2.88
C ALA A 122 -4.24 15.16 2.72
N ASP A 123 -3.47 14.46 3.55
CA ASP A 123 -2.00 14.51 3.54
C ASP A 123 -1.39 13.99 2.23
N TYR A 124 -2.10 13.09 1.51
CA TYR A 124 -1.63 12.53 0.24
C TYR A 124 -2.05 13.34 -0.99
N SER A 125 -2.97 14.27 -0.83
CA SER A 125 -3.54 15.06 -1.94
C SER A 125 -3.02 16.49 -2.01
N ILE A 126 -2.16 16.89 -1.08
CA ILE A 126 -1.66 18.27 -1.02
C ILE A 126 -0.56 18.48 -2.06
N PRO A 127 -0.72 19.45 -2.99
CA PRO A 127 0.33 19.84 -3.91
C PRO A 127 1.47 20.58 -3.16
N ASN A 128 2.57 20.85 -3.84
CA ASN A 128 3.70 21.65 -3.35
C ASN A 128 4.46 21.09 -2.14
N VAL A 129 4.59 19.78 -2.03
CA VAL A 129 5.37 19.14 -0.96
C VAL A 129 6.82 19.63 -0.92
N SER A 130 7.45 19.80 -2.09
CA SER A 130 8.82 20.31 -2.20
C SER A 130 8.98 21.71 -1.60
N ASP A 131 8.03 22.62 -1.84
CA ASP A 131 8.07 23.97 -1.26
C ASP A 131 7.96 23.95 0.26
N LYS A 132 7.12 23.05 0.78
CA LYS A 132 6.99 22.84 2.25
C LYS A 132 8.30 22.32 2.83
N VAL A 133 8.91 21.33 2.20
CA VAL A 133 10.19 20.75 2.64
C VAL A 133 11.27 21.82 2.67
N VAL A 134 11.42 22.62 1.61
CA VAL A 134 12.38 23.72 1.55
C VAL A 134 12.14 24.71 2.69
N ARG A 135 10.90 25.13 2.93
CA ARG A 135 10.57 26.06 4.02
C ARG A 135 10.88 25.49 5.40
N ILE A 136 10.60 24.21 5.62
CA ILE A 136 10.95 23.52 6.88
C ILE A 136 12.46 23.50 7.07
N ILE A 137 13.23 23.11 6.07
CA ILE A 137 14.69 23.07 6.13
C ILE A 137 15.25 24.46 6.48
N LEU A 138 14.83 25.49 5.75
CA LEU A 138 15.31 26.85 5.97
C LEU A 138 14.89 27.39 7.36
N SER A 139 13.73 27.02 7.86
CA SER A 139 13.26 27.48 9.18
C SER A 139 14.02 26.84 10.34
N TYR A 140 14.42 25.59 10.19
CA TYR A 140 15.00 24.81 11.31
C TYR A 140 16.51 24.65 11.26
N THR A 141 17.18 24.99 10.16
CA THR A 141 18.64 24.78 10.01
C THR A 141 19.44 25.40 11.16
N ASP A 142 19.25 26.69 11.41
CA ASP A 142 20.00 27.40 12.46
C ASP A 142 19.54 27.01 13.88
N TYR A 143 18.26 26.67 14.03
CA TYR A 143 17.74 26.14 15.28
C TYR A 143 18.43 24.81 15.64
N VAL A 144 18.49 23.87 14.69
CA VAL A 144 19.12 22.56 14.91
C VAL A 144 20.60 22.71 15.19
N LYS A 145 21.32 23.55 14.43
CA LYS A 145 22.74 23.83 14.67
C LYS A 145 22.97 24.32 16.10
N ARG A 146 22.23 25.32 16.51
CA ARG A 146 22.40 25.94 17.83
C ARG A 146 21.93 25.04 18.99
N VAL A 147 20.76 24.41 18.88
CA VAL A 147 20.11 23.70 19.98
C VAL A 147 20.51 22.24 20.06
N VAL A 148 20.62 21.56 18.90
CA VAL A 148 20.92 20.12 18.86
C VAL A 148 22.41 19.86 18.79
N TRP A 149 23.13 20.60 17.94
CA TRP A 149 24.57 20.38 17.72
C TRP A 149 25.46 21.31 18.54
N GLY A 150 24.89 22.29 19.23
CA GLY A 150 25.67 23.21 20.07
C GLY A 150 26.64 24.12 19.30
N GLU A 151 26.45 24.29 18.01
CA GLU A 151 27.23 25.20 17.18
C GLU A 151 26.90 26.65 17.57
N ARG A 152 27.94 27.47 17.74
CA ARG A 152 27.84 28.92 18.09
C ARG A 152 27.90 29.77 16.83
#